data_754b24379aa1bf71b38f9ae8eba3e23a
#
_entry.id   754b24379aa1bf71b38f9ae8eba3e23a
#
_cell.length_a   1.000
_cell.length_b   1.000
_cell.length_c   1.000
_cell.angle_alpha   90.00
_cell.angle_beta   90.00
_cell.angle_gamma   90.00
#
_symmetry.space_group_name_H-M   'P 1'
#
loop_
_entity.id
_entity.type
_entity.pdbx_description
1 polymer ?
#
loop_
_entity_poly.entity_id
_entity_poly.type
_entity_poly.pdbx_seq_one_letter_code
_entity_poly.pdbx_strand_id
1 'polypeptide(L)'
;TDRLVKSIVNSLNENQEKSKDWLIEKSKQYFTFFKNPSVVVAAGWYGHLASKMKEYTKGEVVSFDKDPMCKKVGHKLYRGKDIIFTDADIKYYDVKRFDIVICTSCEHLGQYLIDEFLKRRKKGSLVILQLNNYFSINEHINCHNNVVEFEKSLKLEKILYRGTLKLDKFEQWM
;
A
#
# COMPACT_ATOMS: atom_id res chain seq x y z
N THR A 1 21.46 -3.47 -12.67
CA THR A 1 22.08 -4.79 -12.64
C THR A 1 20.99 -5.85 -12.50
N ASP A 2 21.32 -7.14 -12.62
CA ASP A 2 20.35 -8.26 -12.63
C ASP A 2 19.43 -8.29 -11.43
N ARG A 3 19.93 -7.93 -10.23
CA ARG A 3 19.11 -7.86 -9.02
C ARG A 3 18.00 -6.81 -9.11
N LEU A 4 18.31 -5.64 -9.67
CA LEU A 4 17.32 -4.57 -9.86
C LEU A 4 16.28 -4.97 -10.90
N VAL A 5 16.70 -5.56 -12.02
CA VAL A 5 15.79 -6.04 -13.07
C VAL A 5 14.84 -7.09 -12.51
N LYS A 6 15.35 -8.08 -11.77
CA LYS A 6 14.51 -9.09 -11.10
C LYS A 6 13.52 -8.46 -10.12
N SER A 7 13.95 -7.47 -9.34
CA SER A 7 13.07 -6.76 -8.42
C SER A 7 11.95 -6.01 -9.14
N ILE A 8 12.25 -5.33 -10.25
CA ILE A 8 11.23 -4.65 -11.07
C ILE A 8 10.25 -5.66 -11.66
N VAL A 9 10.73 -6.76 -12.23
CA VAL A 9 9.88 -7.82 -12.78
C VAL A 9 8.98 -8.41 -11.70
N ASN A 10 9.51 -8.69 -10.50
CA ASN A 10 8.73 -9.20 -9.37
C ASN A 10 7.64 -8.23 -8.92
N SER A 11 7.89 -6.92 -9.00
CA SER A 11 6.89 -5.90 -8.63
C SER A 11 5.67 -5.89 -9.56
N LEU A 12 5.80 -6.47 -10.75
CA LEU A 12 4.78 -6.53 -11.79
C LEU A 12 4.29 -7.96 -12.06
N ASN A 13 4.62 -8.92 -11.19
CA ASN A 13 4.19 -10.30 -11.39
C ASN A 13 2.67 -10.47 -11.21
N GLU A 14 2.15 -11.61 -11.63
CA GLU A 14 0.71 -11.90 -11.62
C GLU A 14 0.07 -11.78 -10.23
N ASN A 15 0.75 -12.22 -9.18
CA ASN A 15 0.24 -12.10 -7.80
C ASN A 15 0.15 -10.62 -7.37
N GLN A 16 1.12 -9.80 -7.74
CA GLN A 16 1.11 -8.36 -7.47
C GLN A 16 -0.03 -7.67 -8.23
N GLU A 17 -0.24 -8.02 -9.50
CA GLU A 17 -1.37 -7.49 -10.29
C GLU A 17 -2.71 -7.88 -9.68
N LYS A 18 -2.94 -9.17 -9.41
CA LYS A 18 -4.18 -9.67 -8.80
C LYS A 18 -4.47 -8.98 -7.46
N SER A 19 -3.46 -8.83 -6.62
CA SER A 19 -3.60 -8.19 -5.30
C SER A 19 -4.01 -6.73 -5.42
N LYS A 20 -3.39 -5.97 -6.33
CA LYS A 20 -3.69 -4.56 -6.53
C LYS A 20 -5.06 -4.34 -7.18
N ASP A 21 -5.41 -5.15 -8.16
CA ASP A 21 -6.72 -5.08 -8.81
C ASP A 21 -7.83 -5.45 -7.81
N TRP A 22 -7.62 -6.44 -6.97
CA TRP A 22 -8.55 -6.80 -5.90
C TRP A 22 -8.72 -5.66 -4.88
N LEU A 23 -7.63 -5.01 -4.46
CA LEU A 23 -7.67 -3.84 -3.57
C LEU A 23 -8.58 -2.76 -4.15
N ILE A 24 -8.36 -2.40 -5.40
CA ILE A 24 -9.12 -1.35 -6.07
C ILE A 24 -10.58 -1.76 -6.23
N GLU A 25 -10.85 -2.96 -6.70
CA GLU A 25 -12.22 -3.48 -6.90
C GLU A 25 -13.06 -3.40 -5.62
N LYS A 26 -12.47 -3.76 -4.48
CA LYS A 26 -13.16 -3.75 -3.18
C LYS A 26 -13.24 -2.38 -2.52
N SER A 27 -12.35 -1.45 -2.85
CA SER A 27 -12.26 -0.16 -2.18
C SER A 27 -12.79 1.03 -2.99
N LYS A 28 -12.85 0.93 -4.33
CA LYS A 28 -13.22 2.07 -5.20
C LYS A 28 -14.54 2.74 -4.87
N GLN A 29 -15.54 2.00 -4.37
CA GLN A 29 -16.82 2.56 -3.94
C GLN A 29 -16.66 3.62 -2.83
N TYR A 30 -15.64 3.48 -1.99
CA TYR A 30 -15.38 4.41 -0.88
C TYR A 30 -14.62 5.67 -1.31
N PHE A 31 -14.02 5.68 -2.51
CA PHE A 31 -13.35 6.87 -3.03
C PHE A 31 -14.33 8.00 -3.30
N THR A 32 -15.60 7.66 -3.55
CA THR A 32 -16.68 8.61 -3.76
C THR A 32 -17.04 9.45 -2.54
N PHE A 33 -16.56 9.08 -1.35
CA PHE A 33 -16.70 9.89 -0.14
C PHE A 33 -15.92 11.22 -0.22
N PHE A 34 -15.00 11.32 -1.17
CA PHE A 34 -14.14 12.47 -1.36
C PHE A 34 -14.30 13.04 -2.78
N LYS A 35 -14.19 14.35 -2.89
CA LYS A 35 -14.10 15.01 -4.19
C LYS A 35 -12.62 15.13 -4.58
N ASN A 36 -12.22 14.39 -5.63
CA ASN A 36 -10.82 14.35 -6.08
C ASN A 36 -9.83 14.03 -4.94
N PRO A 37 -9.93 12.85 -4.31
CA PRO A 37 -9.14 12.54 -3.14
C PRO A 37 -7.63 12.60 -3.39
N SER A 38 -6.90 13.14 -2.42
CA SER A 38 -5.45 12.99 -2.34
C SER A 38 -5.10 11.61 -1.79
N VAL A 39 -4.14 10.94 -2.42
CA VAL A 39 -3.78 9.55 -2.13
C VAL A 39 -2.31 9.44 -1.80
N VAL A 40 -1.98 8.70 -0.76
CA VAL A 40 -0.60 8.28 -0.47
C VAL A 40 -0.50 6.77 -0.40
N VAL A 41 0.51 6.23 -1.09
CA VAL A 41 0.89 4.81 -1.02
C VAL A 41 2.22 4.72 -0.26
N ALA A 42 2.16 4.25 0.97
CA ALA A 42 3.32 4.05 1.83
C ALA A 42 4.01 2.73 1.53
N ALA A 43 5.34 2.71 1.58
CA ALA A 43 6.16 1.57 1.17
C ALA A 43 5.73 1.08 -0.23
N GLY A 44 5.57 2.02 -1.14
CA GLY A 44 4.90 1.84 -2.43
C GLY A 44 5.75 1.18 -3.50
N TRP A 45 6.97 0.75 -3.14
CA TRP A 45 7.93 0.12 -4.04
C TRP A 45 8.14 1.00 -5.27
N TYR A 46 7.99 0.46 -6.48
CA TYR A 46 8.19 1.22 -7.73
C TYR A 46 6.96 2.00 -8.21
N GLY A 47 5.88 2.06 -7.40
CA GLY A 47 4.72 2.92 -7.66
C GLY A 47 3.64 2.31 -8.53
N HIS A 48 3.61 1.00 -8.72
CA HIS A 48 2.60 0.36 -9.58
C HIS A 48 1.18 0.59 -9.05
N LEU A 49 0.95 0.42 -7.74
CA LEU A 49 -0.36 0.73 -7.14
C LEU A 49 -0.71 2.22 -7.25
N ALA A 50 0.25 3.13 -7.01
CA ALA A 50 0.03 4.56 -7.19
C ALA A 50 -0.39 4.91 -8.62
N SER A 51 0.22 4.25 -9.61
CA SER A 51 -0.16 4.38 -11.02
C SER A 51 -1.60 3.97 -11.29
N LYS A 52 -2.07 2.86 -10.69
CA LYS A 52 -3.47 2.42 -10.79
C LYS A 52 -4.41 3.40 -10.06
N MET A 53 -4.03 3.86 -8.87
CA MET A 53 -4.83 4.82 -8.09
C MET A 53 -5.02 6.15 -8.81
N LYS A 54 -4.05 6.60 -9.59
CA LYS A 54 -4.16 7.85 -10.38
C LYS A 54 -5.32 7.83 -11.38
N GLU A 55 -5.80 6.68 -11.78
CA GLU A 55 -6.95 6.53 -12.67
C GLU A 55 -8.29 6.86 -11.97
N TYR A 56 -8.31 6.87 -10.66
CA TYR A 56 -9.52 7.08 -9.84
C TYR A 56 -9.59 8.47 -9.18
N THR A 57 -8.57 9.31 -9.36
CA THR A 57 -8.58 10.66 -8.78
C THR A 57 -7.85 11.67 -9.65
N LYS A 58 -8.36 12.90 -9.65
CA LYS A 58 -7.65 14.08 -10.16
C LYS A 58 -6.80 14.76 -9.08
N GLY A 59 -6.93 14.32 -7.82
CA GLY A 59 -6.13 14.80 -6.71
C GLY A 59 -4.68 14.34 -6.77
N GLU A 60 -3.88 14.82 -5.83
CA GLU A 60 -2.48 14.44 -5.69
C GLU A 60 -2.35 12.93 -5.39
N VAL A 61 -1.42 12.26 -6.04
CA VAL A 61 -1.04 10.88 -5.73
C VAL A 61 0.45 10.84 -5.44
N VAL A 62 0.81 10.36 -4.25
CA VAL A 62 2.18 10.21 -3.79
C VAL A 62 2.47 8.74 -3.53
N SER A 63 3.60 8.27 -4.01
CA SER A 63 4.20 6.99 -3.63
C SER A 63 5.53 7.25 -2.95
N PHE A 64 5.73 6.72 -1.76
CA PHE A 64 7.02 6.82 -1.09
C PHE A 64 7.53 5.46 -0.63
N ASP A 65 8.85 5.34 -0.63
CA ASP A 65 9.57 4.18 -0.12
C ASP A 65 10.88 4.65 0.52
N LYS A 66 11.39 3.89 1.48
CA LYS A 66 12.69 4.21 2.11
C LYS A 66 13.88 3.94 1.21
N ASP A 67 13.71 3.08 0.18
CA ASP A 67 14.74 2.82 -0.82
C ASP A 67 14.70 3.91 -1.90
N PRO A 68 15.76 4.77 -2.01
CA PRO A 68 15.80 5.82 -3.01
C PRO A 68 15.79 5.30 -4.45
N MET A 69 16.12 4.01 -4.67
CA MET A 69 16.02 3.38 -5.99
C MET A 69 14.56 3.27 -6.43
N CYS A 70 13.61 3.07 -5.50
CA CYS A 70 12.19 3.02 -5.80
C CYS A 70 11.70 4.32 -6.44
N LYS A 71 12.11 5.47 -5.92
CA LYS A 71 11.83 6.79 -6.50
C LYS A 71 12.39 6.92 -7.91
N LYS A 72 13.66 6.56 -8.12
CA LYS A 72 14.31 6.66 -9.44
C LYS A 72 13.64 5.79 -10.49
N VAL A 73 13.32 4.56 -10.14
CA VAL A 73 12.65 3.60 -11.03
C VAL A 73 11.21 4.03 -11.29
N GLY A 74 10.47 4.44 -10.26
CA GLY A 74 9.08 4.90 -10.38
C GLY A 74 8.95 6.07 -11.36
N HIS A 75 9.81 7.07 -11.24
CA HIS A 75 9.84 8.19 -12.20
C HIS A 75 10.09 7.77 -13.66
N LYS A 76 10.88 6.72 -13.88
CA LYS A 76 11.15 6.21 -15.23
C LYS A 76 9.99 5.39 -15.77
N LEU A 77 9.44 4.47 -14.96
CA LEU A 77 8.35 3.57 -15.37
C LEU A 77 7.06 4.33 -15.65
N TYR A 78 6.78 5.35 -14.87
CA TYR A 78 5.51 6.09 -14.94
C TYR A 78 5.70 7.53 -15.39
N ARG A 79 6.68 7.76 -16.26
CA ARG A 79 6.90 9.06 -16.89
C ARG A 79 5.62 9.53 -17.59
N GLY A 80 5.19 10.76 -17.31
CA GLY A 80 3.97 11.34 -17.88
C GLY A 80 2.70 11.06 -17.10
N LYS A 81 2.75 10.16 -16.09
CA LYS A 81 1.70 10.11 -15.07
C LYS A 81 2.01 11.13 -13.97
N ASP A 82 1.01 11.89 -13.58
CA ASP A 82 1.12 12.89 -12.52
C ASP A 82 1.14 12.22 -11.13
N ILE A 83 2.29 11.62 -10.80
CA ILE A 83 2.56 10.92 -9.54
C ILE A 83 3.84 11.50 -8.93
N ILE A 84 3.77 11.83 -7.66
CA ILE A 84 4.93 12.28 -6.88
C ILE A 84 5.59 11.05 -6.26
N PHE A 85 6.85 10.82 -6.59
CA PHE A 85 7.69 9.80 -5.98
C PHE A 85 8.65 10.44 -4.97
N THR A 86 8.68 9.91 -3.76
CA THR A 86 9.51 10.43 -2.67
C THR A 86 10.29 9.30 -1.99
N ASP A 87 11.55 9.53 -1.68
CA ASP A 87 12.34 8.68 -0.80
C ASP A 87 12.10 9.14 0.65
N ALA A 88 11.38 8.32 1.41
CA ALA A 88 11.00 8.66 2.79
C ALA A 88 10.73 7.39 3.59
N ASP A 89 11.00 7.47 4.89
CA ASP A 89 10.68 6.41 5.84
C ASP A 89 9.26 6.60 6.37
N ILE A 90 8.47 5.52 6.37
CA ILE A 90 7.12 5.49 6.94
C ILE A 90 7.08 5.96 8.39
N LYS A 91 8.17 5.82 9.13
CA LYS A 91 8.30 6.27 10.51
C LYS A 91 8.15 7.80 10.66
N TYR A 92 8.52 8.57 9.63
CA TYR A 92 8.61 10.03 9.72
C TYR A 92 7.72 10.76 8.73
N TYR A 93 7.25 10.11 7.67
CA TYR A 93 6.50 10.77 6.62
C TYR A 93 5.15 11.30 7.12
N ASP A 94 4.85 12.56 6.83
CA ASP A 94 3.58 13.19 7.23
C ASP A 94 2.45 12.80 6.27
N VAL A 95 1.46 12.09 6.80
CA VAL A 95 0.29 11.62 6.05
C VAL A 95 -1.00 12.39 6.36
N LYS A 96 -0.93 13.45 7.17
CA LYS A 96 -2.11 14.22 7.62
C LYS A 96 -2.90 14.89 6.49
N ARG A 97 -2.27 15.20 5.37
CA ARG A 97 -2.94 15.88 4.26
C ARG A 97 -3.72 14.97 3.31
N PHE A 98 -3.55 13.66 3.44
CA PHE A 98 -4.13 12.70 2.50
C PHE A 98 -5.54 12.23 2.90
N ASP A 99 -6.43 12.16 1.91
CA ASP A 99 -7.77 11.61 2.05
C ASP A 99 -7.77 10.09 2.10
N ILE A 100 -6.90 9.46 1.32
CA ILE A 100 -6.73 8.02 1.23
C ILE A 100 -5.28 7.66 1.54
N VAL A 101 -5.10 6.78 2.52
CA VAL A 101 -3.81 6.32 3.02
C VAL A 101 -3.71 4.82 2.83
N ILE A 102 -2.74 4.35 2.03
CA ILE A 102 -2.61 2.95 1.63
C ILE A 102 -1.25 2.41 2.05
N CYS A 103 -1.24 1.22 2.65
CA CYS A 103 -0.03 0.43 2.85
C CYS A 103 -0.33 -1.05 2.55
N THR A 104 0.35 -1.59 1.54
CA THR A 104 0.17 -2.99 1.09
C THR A 104 1.34 -3.89 1.47
N SER A 105 2.23 -3.40 2.33
CA SER A 105 3.45 -4.08 2.77
C SER A 105 3.50 -4.20 4.29
N CYS A 106 2.35 -4.37 4.95
CA CYS A 106 2.27 -4.43 6.40
C CYS A 106 3.04 -5.62 6.98
N GLU A 107 3.20 -6.70 6.23
CA GLU A 107 4.00 -7.87 6.61
C GLU A 107 5.49 -7.56 6.81
N HIS A 108 5.99 -6.52 6.15
CA HIS A 108 7.38 -6.04 6.31
C HIS A 108 7.56 -5.03 7.43
N LEU A 109 6.47 -4.58 8.06
CA LEU A 109 6.47 -3.53 9.07
C LEU A 109 6.13 -4.12 10.44
N GLY A 110 6.91 -3.75 11.45
CA GLY A 110 6.55 -4.07 12.83
C GLY A 110 5.23 -3.39 13.23
N GLN A 111 4.44 -4.03 14.09
CA GLN A 111 3.13 -3.52 14.53
C GLN A 111 3.22 -2.09 15.07
N TYR A 112 4.27 -1.77 15.80
CA TYR A 112 4.51 -0.41 16.32
C TYR A 112 4.54 0.66 15.21
N LEU A 113 5.19 0.36 14.07
CA LEU A 113 5.27 1.30 12.93
C LEU A 113 3.90 1.50 12.28
N ILE A 114 3.11 0.45 12.17
CA ILE A 114 1.74 0.53 11.64
C ILE A 114 0.89 1.39 12.57
N ASP A 115 0.94 1.16 13.87
CA ASP A 115 0.17 1.91 14.87
C ASP A 115 0.54 3.41 14.82
N GLU A 116 1.82 3.75 14.79
CA GLU A 116 2.30 5.14 14.72
C GLU A 116 1.94 5.82 13.38
N PHE A 117 2.01 5.08 12.28
CA PHE A 117 1.58 5.55 10.98
C PHE A 117 0.09 5.88 10.95
N LEU A 118 -0.74 5.00 11.51
CA LEU A 118 -2.20 5.21 11.59
C LEU A 118 -2.58 6.38 12.49
N LYS A 119 -1.86 6.62 13.59
CA LYS A 119 -2.11 7.77 14.47
C LYS A 119 -1.87 9.12 13.78
N ARG A 120 -0.96 9.17 12.79
CA ARG A 120 -0.61 10.42 12.09
C ARG A 120 -1.55 10.79 10.95
N ARG A 121 -2.51 9.92 10.59
CA ARG A 121 -3.49 10.23 9.54
C ARG A 121 -4.45 11.33 9.98
N LYS A 122 -5.06 12.02 9.03
CA LYS A 122 -6.14 12.93 9.36
C LYS A 122 -7.41 12.16 9.74
N LYS A 123 -8.20 12.74 10.64
CA LYS A 123 -9.52 12.22 10.99
C LYS A 123 -10.41 12.13 9.75
N GLY A 124 -11.09 11.01 9.58
CA GLY A 124 -11.99 10.78 8.44
C GLY A 124 -11.30 10.33 7.15
N SER A 125 -9.97 10.14 7.15
CA SER A 125 -9.29 9.52 6.01
C SER A 125 -9.71 8.06 5.83
N LEU A 126 -9.78 7.62 4.57
CA LEU A 126 -9.89 6.21 4.23
C LEU A 126 -8.52 5.54 4.37
N VAL A 127 -8.46 4.46 5.12
CA VAL A 127 -7.24 3.66 5.29
C VAL A 127 -7.43 2.32 4.58
N ILE A 128 -6.46 1.91 3.79
CA ILE A 128 -6.44 0.61 3.12
C ILE A 128 -5.13 -0.08 3.48
N LEU A 129 -5.22 -1.23 4.14
CA LEU A 129 -4.07 -2.01 4.58
C LEU A 129 -4.15 -3.41 4.00
N GLN A 130 -3.04 -3.92 3.50
CA GLN A 130 -2.89 -5.32 3.12
C GLN A 130 -1.75 -5.97 3.89
N LEU A 131 -1.96 -7.24 4.19
CA LEU A 131 -1.02 -8.13 4.86
C LEU A 131 -1.26 -9.54 4.37
N ASN A 132 -0.35 -10.46 4.62
CA ASN A 132 -0.44 -11.85 4.17
C ASN A 132 0.00 -12.85 5.24
N ASN A 133 -0.16 -14.14 4.93
CA ASN A 133 0.30 -15.25 5.75
C ASN A 133 1.53 -15.97 5.16
N TYR A 134 2.33 -15.30 4.34
CA TYR A 134 3.51 -15.88 3.73
C TYR A 134 4.72 -15.84 4.70
N PHE A 135 4.68 -16.67 5.71
CA PHE A 135 5.68 -16.74 6.79
C PHE A 135 7.07 -17.22 6.36
N SER A 136 7.20 -17.85 5.20
CA SER A 136 8.47 -18.44 4.74
C SER A 136 9.49 -17.42 4.19
N ILE A 137 9.15 -16.13 4.19
CA ILE A 137 10.06 -15.04 3.79
C ILE A 137 10.58 -14.36 5.05
N ASN A 138 11.91 -14.33 5.22
CA ASN A 138 12.55 -13.78 6.42
C ASN A 138 12.23 -12.32 6.70
N GLU A 139 11.99 -11.53 5.65
CA GLU A 139 11.63 -10.12 5.74
C GLU A 139 10.16 -9.89 6.15
N HIS A 140 9.34 -10.95 6.19
CA HIS A 140 7.97 -10.90 6.66
C HIS A 140 7.91 -11.06 8.18
N ILE A 141 8.03 -9.95 8.88
CA ILE A 141 8.12 -9.90 10.35
C ILE A 141 6.77 -9.74 11.06
N ASN A 142 5.70 -9.47 10.32
CA ASN A 142 4.36 -9.19 10.84
C ASN A 142 3.28 -9.88 10.00
N CYS A 143 3.41 -11.19 9.81
CA CYS A 143 2.36 -12.01 9.23
C CYS A 143 1.32 -12.40 10.28
N HIS A 144 0.08 -12.60 9.84
CA HIS A 144 -1.01 -13.15 10.66
C HIS A 144 -1.55 -14.43 10.03
N ASN A 145 -2.25 -15.26 10.80
CA ASN A 145 -2.80 -16.52 10.30
C ASN A 145 -4.10 -16.34 9.52
N ASN A 146 -4.82 -15.27 9.78
CA ASN A 146 -6.09 -14.95 9.11
C ASN A 146 -6.44 -13.47 9.24
N VAL A 147 -7.47 -13.05 8.49
CA VAL A 147 -7.91 -11.64 8.46
C VAL A 147 -8.44 -11.15 9.82
N VAL A 148 -8.97 -12.02 10.65
CA VAL A 148 -9.50 -11.63 11.98
C VAL A 148 -8.37 -11.27 12.94
N GLU A 149 -7.28 -12.02 12.92
CA GLU A 149 -6.07 -11.67 13.69
C GLU A 149 -5.48 -10.35 13.22
N PHE A 150 -5.41 -10.14 11.91
CA PHE A 150 -4.97 -8.87 11.35
C PHE A 150 -5.85 -7.70 11.81
N GLU A 151 -7.17 -7.81 11.67
CA GLU A 151 -8.12 -6.79 12.12
C GLU A 151 -7.95 -6.45 13.61
N LYS A 152 -7.82 -7.47 14.46
CA LYS A 152 -7.62 -7.28 15.92
C LYS A 152 -6.32 -6.58 16.27
N SER A 153 -5.29 -6.69 15.42
CA SER A 153 -4.02 -5.99 15.60
C SER A 153 -4.11 -4.49 15.32
N LEU A 154 -5.15 -4.05 14.61
CA LEU A 154 -5.35 -2.67 14.18
C LEU A 154 -6.26 -1.92 15.14
N LYS A 155 -5.88 -0.68 15.47
CA LYS A 155 -6.69 0.23 16.29
C LYS A 155 -7.51 1.16 15.38
N LEU A 156 -8.50 0.58 14.68
CA LEU A 156 -9.37 1.31 13.77
C LEU A 156 -10.75 1.54 14.39
N GLU A 157 -11.31 2.72 14.15
CA GLU A 157 -12.63 3.11 14.70
C GLU A 157 -13.78 2.41 13.99
N LYS A 158 -13.64 2.20 12.67
CA LYS A 158 -14.67 1.60 11.83
C LYS A 158 -14.04 0.80 10.69
N ILE A 159 -14.48 -0.43 10.53
CA ILE A 159 -14.12 -1.29 9.41
C ILE A 159 -15.22 -1.21 8.36
N LEU A 160 -14.86 -0.82 7.13
CA LEU A 160 -15.77 -0.73 6.00
C LEU A 160 -15.77 -2.01 5.17
N TYR A 161 -14.63 -2.67 5.10
CA TYR A 161 -14.43 -3.93 4.37
C TYR A 161 -13.33 -4.75 5.02
N ARG A 162 -13.51 -6.04 5.02
CA ARG A 162 -12.46 -7.03 5.27
C ARG A 162 -12.61 -8.20 4.33
N GLY A 163 -11.52 -8.76 3.88
CA GLY A 163 -11.57 -9.88 2.95
C GLY A 163 -10.25 -10.61 2.81
N THR A 164 -10.34 -11.71 2.09
CA THR A 164 -9.24 -12.62 1.80
C THR A 164 -9.14 -12.85 0.30
N LEU A 165 -7.93 -12.69 -0.24
CA LEU A 165 -7.59 -13.09 -1.60
C LEU A 165 -6.67 -14.31 -1.54
N LYS A 166 -7.07 -15.42 -2.17
CA LYS A 166 -6.21 -16.59 -2.32
C LYS A 166 -5.28 -16.40 -3.51
N LEU A 167 -4.00 -16.53 -3.24
CA LEU A 167 -2.92 -16.54 -4.24
C LEU A 167 -2.24 -17.92 -4.25
N ASP A 168 -1.32 -18.14 -5.18
CA ASP A 168 -0.75 -19.49 -5.42
C ASP A 168 -0.10 -20.11 -4.18
N LYS A 169 0.61 -19.31 -3.39
CA LYS A 169 1.41 -19.80 -2.25
C LYS A 169 0.98 -19.26 -0.90
N PHE A 170 0.10 -18.26 -0.88
CA PHE A 170 -0.33 -17.58 0.33
C PHE A 170 -1.69 -16.92 0.16
N GLU A 171 -2.26 -16.48 1.26
CA GLU A 171 -3.46 -15.66 1.29
C GLU A 171 -3.13 -14.22 1.67
N GLN A 172 -3.81 -13.27 1.05
CA GLN A 172 -3.69 -11.84 1.31
C GLN A 172 -4.94 -11.34 2.03
N TRP A 173 -4.75 -10.54 3.06
CA TRP A 173 -5.81 -9.88 3.83
C TRP A 173 -5.92 -8.40 3.46
N MET A 174 -7.13 -7.86 3.52
CA MET A 174 -7.38 -6.42 3.43
C MET A 174 -8.51 -6.03 4.37
#